data_5f2b3011f685993dc509367ed2217a0c
#
_entry.id   5f2b3011f685993dc509367ed2217a0c
#
_cell.length_a   1.000
_cell.length_b   1.000
_cell.length_c   1.000
_cell.angle_alpha   90.00
_cell.angle_beta   90.00
_cell.angle_gamma   90.00
#
_symmetry.space_group_name_H-M   'P 1'
#
loop_
_entity.id
_entity.type
_entity.pdbx_description
1 polymer ?
#
loop_
_entity_poly.entity_id
_entity_poly.type
_entity_poly.pdbx_seq_one_letter_code
_entity_poly.pdbx_strand_id
1 'polypeptide(L)'
;MKIMIKRSDFIRLFIISKKINEANLNDDELVDLKVRYYAYMAIYYNQENKYYETAKCYKTLWESLKKTNKIELPQKSDFDFSIAYFDVLANYLGFLVLEPFSEKQKTELEALYNSEEIEGIPHIYQLVSAFLSRELVSCDLNDYGLERFELYTEKYLNFANHRETIRNMLIQHNIKVMSECYERLSMPRIGNLISVPQEDA
;
A
#
# COMPACT_ATOMS: atom_id res chain seq x y z
N MET A 1 6.74 -16.36 14.84
CA MET A 1 6.12 -15.13 14.31
C MET A 1 4.59 -15.15 14.48
N LYS A 2 3.82 -16.12 14.00
CA LYS A 2 2.34 -16.21 14.14
C LYS A 2 1.83 -15.94 15.56
N ILE A 3 2.40 -16.63 16.57
CA ILE A 3 1.99 -16.48 17.98
C ILE A 3 2.22 -15.05 18.50
N MET A 4 3.29 -14.38 18.06
CA MET A 4 3.61 -13.01 18.45
C MET A 4 2.59 -12.02 17.87
N ILE A 5 2.18 -12.21 16.62
CA ILE A 5 1.12 -11.39 16.00
C ILE A 5 -0.20 -11.58 16.75
N LYS A 6 -0.62 -12.81 17.03
CA LYS A 6 -1.84 -13.09 17.81
C LYS A 6 -1.83 -12.45 19.21
N ARG A 7 -0.64 -12.24 19.78
CA ARG A 7 -0.43 -11.59 21.09
C ARG A 7 -0.11 -10.11 20.99
N SER A 8 -0.07 -9.55 19.78
CA SER A 8 0.37 -8.18 19.51
C SER A 8 1.77 -7.87 20.08
N ASP A 9 2.64 -8.88 20.18
CA ASP A 9 4.02 -8.76 20.68
C ASP A 9 4.98 -8.47 19.51
N PHE A 10 4.92 -7.25 19.02
CA PHE A 10 5.69 -6.81 17.86
C PHE A 10 7.19 -6.68 18.16
N ILE A 11 7.56 -6.42 19.41
CA ILE A 11 8.98 -6.35 19.82
C ILE A 11 9.65 -7.72 19.64
N ARG A 12 9.04 -8.78 20.16
CA ARG A 12 9.58 -10.13 19.98
C ARG A 12 9.52 -10.59 18.53
N LEU A 13 8.47 -10.21 17.79
CA LEU A 13 8.37 -10.46 16.36
C LEU A 13 9.61 -9.93 15.64
N PHE A 14 9.95 -8.65 15.89
CA PHE A 14 11.12 -8.00 15.28
C PHE A 14 12.44 -8.67 15.68
N ILE A 15 12.62 -9.03 16.96
CA ILE A 15 13.82 -9.74 17.42
C ILE A 15 13.98 -11.09 16.70
N ILE A 16 12.88 -11.82 16.50
CA ILE A 16 12.89 -13.09 15.78
C ILE A 16 13.19 -12.88 14.30
N SER A 17 12.63 -11.84 13.67
CA SER A 17 12.90 -11.55 12.26
C SER A 17 14.39 -11.31 11.99
N LYS A 18 15.08 -10.62 12.90
CA LYS A 18 16.53 -10.36 12.79
C LYS A 18 17.41 -11.63 12.89
N LYS A 19 16.86 -12.74 13.37
CA LYS A 19 17.57 -14.04 13.39
C LYS A 19 17.39 -14.83 12.09
N ILE A 20 16.49 -14.40 11.22
CA ILE A 20 16.24 -15.06 9.95
C ILE A 20 17.17 -14.44 8.91
N ASN A 21 17.95 -15.31 8.24
CA ASN A 21 18.75 -14.90 7.10
C ASN A 21 17.86 -14.89 5.85
N GLU A 22 17.50 -13.68 5.38
CA GLU A 22 16.63 -13.51 4.22
C GLU A 22 17.21 -14.10 2.93
N ALA A 23 18.54 -14.21 2.82
CA ALA A 23 19.18 -14.83 1.66
C ALA A 23 18.76 -16.30 1.51
N ASN A 24 18.54 -17.00 2.62
CA ASN A 24 18.11 -18.40 2.60
C ASN A 24 16.65 -18.56 2.13
N LEU A 25 15.85 -17.48 2.14
CA LEU A 25 14.46 -17.50 1.67
C LEU A 25 14.36 -17.36 0.14
N ASN A 26 15.47 -17.20 -0.58
CA ASN A 26 15.46 -17.07 -2.04
C ASN A 26 15.49 -18.42 -2.77
N ASP A 27 15.56 -19.52 -2.02
CA ASP A 27 15.43 -20.87 -2.56
C ASP A 27 13.99 -21.11 -3.03
N ASP A 28 13.83 -21.62 -4.24
CA ASP A 28 12.51 -21.90 -4.85
C ASP A 28 11.73 -22.98 -4.07
N GLU A 29 12.41 -23.85 -3.34
CA GLU A 29 11.78 -24.83 -2.45
C GLU A 29 11.15 -24.20 -1.20
N LEU A 30 11.59 -22.99 -0.82
CA LEU A 30 11.17 -22.29 0.40
C LEU A 30 10.15 -21.17 0.14
N VAL A 31 9.54 -21.13 -1.04
CA VAL A 31 8.58 -20.06 -1.42
C VAL A 31 7.47 -19.89 -0.38
N ASP A 32 6.91 -20.98 0.16
CA ASP A 32 5.84 -20.89 1.17
C ASP A 32 6.34 -20.25 2.48
N LEU A 33 7.59 -20.52 2.88
CA LEU A 33 8.19 -19.88 4.05
C LEU A 33 8.51 -18.42 3.79
N LYS A 34 9.00 -18.09 2.61
CA LYS A 34 9.23 -16.71 2.14
C LYS A 34 7.95 -15.89 2.21
N VAL A 35 6.87 -16.39 1.63
CA VAL A 35 5.56 -15.73 1.65
C VAL A 35 5.07 -15.52 3.08
N ARG A 36 5.15 -16.53 3.94
CA ARG A 36 4.78 -16.40 5.36
C ARG A 36 5.62 -15.35 6.08
N TYR A 37 6.91 -15.33 5.84
CA TYR A 37 7.81 -14.36 6.46
C TYR A 37 7.43 -12.93 6.09
N TYR A 38 7.31 -12.63 4.78
CA TYR A 38 6.99 -11.28 4.32
C TYR A 38 5.57 -10.85 4.67
N ALA A 39 4.60 -11.76 4.73
CA ALA A 39 3.25 -11.45 5.22
C ALA A 39 3.29 -11.01 6.70
N TYR A 40 4.05 -11.70 7.55
CA TYR A 40 4.20 -11.28 8.95
C TYR A 40 4.98 -9.98 9.10
N MET A 41 5.97 -9.74 8.25
CA MET A 41 6.72 -8.49 8.25
C MET A 41 5.88 -7.32 7.75
N ALA A 42 5.00 -7.54 6.78
CA ALA A 42 4.04 -6.53 6.33
C ALA A 42 3.12 -6.07 7.48
N ILE A 43 2.59 -7.03 8.27
CA ILE A 43 1.80 -6.70 9.47
C ILE A 43 2.62 -5.86 10.46
N TYR A 44 3.86 -6.27 10.72
CA TYR A 44 4.74 -5.55 11.63
C TYR A 44 5.01 -4.12 11.18
N TYR A 45 5.43 -3.93 9.92
CA TYR A 45 5.76 -2.61 9.39
C TYR A 45 4.52 -1.71 9.27
N ASN A 46 3.37 -2.28 8.95
CA ASN A 46 2.11 -1.53 8.93
C ASN A 46 1.73 -1.01 10.33
N GLN A 47 1.89 -1.81 11.38
CA GLN A 47 1.66 -1.37 12.76
C GLN A 47 2.63 -0.26 13.21
N GLU A 48 3.82 -0.23 12.64
CA GLU A 48 4.83 0.80 12.89
C GLU A 48 4.67 2.03 11.97
N ASN A 49 3.62 2.07 11.12
CA ASN A 49 3.38 3.09 10.10
C ASN A 49 4.56 3.29 9.13
N LYS A 50 5.31 2.21 8.86
CA LYS A 50 6.43 2.18 7.90
C LYS A 50 5.92 1.75 6.54
N TYR A 51 5.25 2.64 5.85
CA TYR A 51 4.50 2.33 4.63
C TYR A 51 5.39 1.82 3.50
N TYR A 52 6.58 2.39 3.30
CA TYR A 52 7.51 1.94 2.28
C TYR A 52 8.02 0.51 2.52
N GLU A 53 8.35 0.18 3.78
CA GLU A 53 8.78 -1.18 4.13
C GLU A 53 7.62 -2.17 4.01
N THR A 54 6.40 -1.74 4.31
CA THR A 54 5.19 -2.53 4.08
C THR A 54 4.98 -2.79 2.58
N ALA A 55 5.09 -1.76 1.74
CA ALA A 55 5.00 -1.88 0.29
C ALA A 55 6.06 -2.86 -0.26
N LYS A 56 7.31 -2.80 0.22
CA LYS A 56 8.36 -3.75 -0.17
C LYS A 56 8.01 -5.20 0.17
N CYS A 57 7.43 -5.44 1.34
CA CYS A 57 6.97 -6.77 1.71
C CYS A 57 5.91 -7.27 0.72
N TYR A 58 4.94 -6.44 0.38
CA TYR A 58 3.90 -6.78 -0.60
C TYR A 58 4.47 -6.98 -2.01
N LYS A 59 5.45 -6.18 -2.42
CA LYS A 59 6.19 -6.38 -3.69
C LYS A 59 6.79 -7.77 -3.75
N THR A 60 7.50 -8.17 -2.69
CA THR A 60 8.13 -9.49 -2.62
C THR A 60 7.10 -10.63 -2.63
N LEU A 61 5.96 -10.44 -1.95
CA LEU A 61 4.83 -11.38 -2.00
C LEU A 61 4.29 -11.53 -3.42
N TRP A 62 3.99 -10.41 -4.07
CA TRP A 62 3.47 -10.38 -5.43
C TRP A 62 4.42 -11.04 -6.43
N GLU A 63 5.71 -10.70 -6.40
CA GLU A 63 6.73 -11.32 -7.26
C GLU A 63 6.84 -12.83 -7.03
N SER A 64 6.70 -13.28 -5.78
CA SER A 64 6.73 -14.71 -5.44
C SER A 64 5.50 -15.45 -5.97
N LEU A 65 4.31 -14.85 -5.89
CA LEU A 65 3.09 -15.41 -6.48
C LEU A 65 3.16 -15.45 -8.01
N LYS A 66 3.69 -14.40 -8.63
CA LYS A 66 3.89 -14.33 -10.10
C LYS A 66 4.81 -15.45 -10.60
N LYS A 67 5.94 -15.70 -9.92
CA LYS A 67 6.87 -16.78 -10.28
C LYS A 67 6.26 -18.18 -10.19
N THR A 68 5.38 -18.40 -9.24
CA THR A 68 4.79 -19.72 -9.01
C THR A 68 3.52 -19.98 -9.82
N ASN A 69 3.04 -19.01 -10.62
CA ASN A 69 1.75 -19.03 -11.30
C ASN A 69 0.58 -19.39 -10.36
N LYS A 70 0.72 -19.11 -9.06
CA LYS A 70 -0.33 -19.34 -8.06
C LYS A 70 -1.18 -18.09 -7.95
N ILE A 71 -2.46 -18.21 -8.30
CA ILE A 71 -3.44 -17.13 -8.11
C ILE A 71 -3.74 -16.96 -6.62
N GLU A 72 -3.70 -18.07 -5.86
CA GLU A 72 -3.90 -18.09 -4.41
C GLU A 72 -2.94 -19.08 -3.77
N LEU A 73 -2.45 -18.76 -2.57
CA LEU A 73 -1.78 -19.75 -1.74
C LEU A 73 -2.82 -20.72 -1.18
N PRO A 74 -2.48 -22.03 -1.05
CA PRO A 74 -3.42 -23.02 -0.55
C PRO A 74 -3.96 -22.59 0.83
N GLN A 75 -5.29 -22.47 0.93
CA GLN A 75 -6.02 -22.04 2.14
C GLN A 75 -5.76 -22.91 3.38
N LYS A 76 -5.10 -24.06 3.24
CA LYS A 76 -4.74 -24.95 4.35
C LYS A 76 -3.46 -24.54 5.08
N SER A 77 -2.82 -23.45 4.71
CA SER A 77 -1.72 -22.92 5.51
C SER A 77 -2.28 -22.25 6.77
N ASP A 78 -1.53 -22.29 7.83
CA ASP A 78 -1.80 -21.69 9.16
C ASP A 78 -2.11 -20.18 9.19
N PHE A 79 -2.41 -19.56 8.05
CA PHE A 79 -2.87 -18.19 7.95
C PHE A 79 -4.38 -18.13 8.15
N ASP A 80 -4.82 -17.24 9.01
CA ASP A 80 -6.23 -16.92 9.18
C ASP A 80 -6.73 -15.94 8.08
N PHE A 81 -5.91 -15.70 7.02
CA PHE A 81 -6.23 -14.81 5.90
C PHE A 81 -5.80 -15.39 4.55
N SER A 82 -6.57 -15.12 3.53
CA SER A 82 -6.25 -15.44 2.14
C SER A 82 -5.24 -14.41 1.59
N ILE A 83 -4.22 -14.87 0.89
CA ILE A 83 -3.32 -14.02 0.12
C ILE A 83 -3.63 -14.24 -1.35
N ALA A 84 -4.61 -13.49 -1.87
CA ALA A 84 -4.93 -13.49 -3.29
C ALA A 84 -3.99 -12.56 -4.06
N TYR A 85 -3.67 -12.93 -5.29
CA TYR A 85 -2.73 -12.19 -6.14
C TYR A 85 -3.10 -10.71 -6.30
N PHE A 86 -4.37 -10.45 -6.59
CA PHE A 86 -4.84 -9.07 -6.78
C PHE A 86 -4.91 -8.26 -5.49
N ASP A 87 -5.23 -8.89 -4.35
CA ASP A 87 -5.22 -8.22 -3.04
C ASP A 87 -3.80 -7.82 -2.64
N VAL A 88 -2.82 -8.69 -2.92
CA VAL A 88 -1.40 -8.40 -2.67
C VAL A 88 -0.92 -7.24 -3.54
N LEU A 89 -1.26 -7.22 -4.83
CA LEU A 89 -0.92 -6.13 -5.73
C LEU A 89 -1.60 -4.82 -5.34
N ALA A 90 -2.88 -4.87 -4.97
CA ALA A 90 -3.63 -3.70 -4.50
C ALA A 90 -3.02 -3.09 -3.24
N ASN A 91 -2.64 -3.92 -2.26
CA ASN A 91 -1.97 -3.46 -1.05
C ASN A 91 -0.56 -2.93 -1.36
N TYR A 92 0.20 -3.55 -2.26
CA TYR A 92 1.50 -3.02 -2.68
C TYR A 92 1.38 -1.59 -3.20
N LEU A 93 0.48 -1.35 -4.16
CA LEU A 93 0.23 -0.04 -4.73
C LEU A 93 -0.33 0.95 -3.70
N GLY A 94 -1.30 0.51 -2.88
CA GLY A 94 -1.89 1.33 -1.83
C GLY A 94 -0.88 1.80 -0.80
N PHE A 95 -0.03 0.92 -0.28
CA PHE A 95 1.04 1.30 0.66
C PHE A 95 2.13 2.15 0.00
N LEU A 96 2.36 1.98 -1.30
CA LEU A 96 3.27 2.84 -2.03
C LEU A 96 2.72 4.27 -2.15
N VAL A 97 1.41 4.43 -2.31
CA VAL A 97 0.72 5.73 -2.30
C VAL A 97 0.78 6.42 -0.95
N LEU A 98 0.77 5.65 0.16
CA LEU A 98 0.87 6.20 1.52
C LEU A 98 2.26 6.75 1.87
N GLU A 99 3.27 6.42 1.10
CA GLU A 99 4.62 6.94 1.30
C GLU A 99 4.71 8.40 0.83
N PRO A 100 5.42 9.29 1.54
CA PRO A 100 5.68 10.63 1.06
C PRO A 100 6.32 10.64 -0.32
N PHE A 101 5.94 11.63 -1.14
CA PHE A 101 6.37 11.72 -2.53
C PHE A 101 7.90 11.65 -2.67
N SER A 102 8.34 10.76 -3.55
CA SER A 102 9.72 10.65 -4.00
C SER A 102 9.76 10.25 -5.48
N GLU A 103 10.81 10.62 -6.20
CA GLU A 103 10.98 10.22 -7.61
C GLU A 103 11.02 8.70 -7.77
N LYS A 104 11.56 7.99 -6.79
CA LYS A 104 11.59 6.53 -6.77
C LYS A 104 10.19 5.93 -6.66
N GLN A 105 9.36 6.44 -5.74
CA GLN A 105 7.97 6.05 -5.58
C GLN A 105 7.19 6.28 -6.89
N LYS A 106 7.37 7.47 -7.48
CA LYS A 106 6.72 7.85 -8.74
C LYS A 106 7.09 6.87 -9.86
N THR A 107 8.37 6.57 -10.03
CA THR A 107 8.86 5.62 -11.05
C THR A 107 8.26 4.23 -10.85
N GLU A 108 8.16 3.75 -9.61
CA GLU A 108 7.54 2.45 -9.31
C GLU A 108 6.04 2.47 -9.61
N LEU A 109 5.32 3.55 -9.26
CA LEU A 109 3.89 3.71 -9.58
C LEU A 109 3.66 3.78 -11.09
N GLU A 110 4.45 4.53 -11.83
CA GLU A 110 4.37 4.64 -13.29
C GLU A 110 4.62 3.29 -13.99
N ALA A 111 5.61 2.53 -13.52
CA ALA A 111 5.92 1.21 -14.08
C ALA A 111 4.75 0.23 -13.90
N LEU A 112 4.09 0.25 -12.74
CA LEU A 112 2.95 -0.62 -12.44
C LEU A 112 1.66 -0.13 -13.13
N TYR A 113 1.45 1.18 -13.20
CA TYR A 113 0.31 1.78 -13.89
C TYR A 113 0.25 1.41 -15.38
N ASN A 114 1.41 1.26 -16.01
CA ASN A 114 1.53 0.85 -17.42
C ASN A 114 1.56 -0.69 -17.60
N SER A 115 1.39 -1.46 -16.53
CA SER A 115 1.35 -2.92 -16.62
C SER A 115 -0.09 -3.44 -16.84
N GLU A 116 -0.22 -4.58 -17.52
CA GLU A 116 -1.54 -5.21 -17.75
C GLU A 116 -2.19 -5.68 -16.45
N GLU A 117 -1.40 -5.95 -15.41
CA GLU A 117 -1.88 -6.49 -14.14
C GLU A 117 -2.79 -5.53 -13.37
N ILE A 118 -2.63 -4.21 -13.56
CA ILE A 118 -3.42 -3.22 -12.83
C ILE A 118 -4.89 -3.18 -13.29
N GLU A 119 -5.18 -3.66 -14.50
CA GLU A 119 -6.56 -3.75 -15.02
C GLU A 119 -7.45 -4.65 -14.15
N GLY A 120 -6.84 -5.63 -13.45
CA GLY A 120 -7.54 -6.52 -12.51
C GLY A 120 -8.00 -5.85 -11.21
N ILE A 121 -7.59 -4.60 -10.96
CA ILE A 121 -7.87 -3.85 -9.72
C ILE A 121 -8.33 -2.40 -10.00
N PRO A 122 -9.52 -2.23 -10.61
CA PRO A 122 -9.96 -0.92 -11.15
C PRO A 122 -10.02 0.20 -10.11
N HIS A 123 -10.29 -0.10 -8.83
CA HIS A 123 -10.34 0.92 -7.77
C HIS A 123 -8.94 1.48 -7.45
N ILE A 124 -7.93 0.60 -7.43
CA ILE A 124 -6.54 1.02 -7.26
C ILE A 124 -6.04 1.76 -8.49
N TYR A 125 -6.45 1.33 -9.67
CA TYR A 125 -6.13 2.04 -10.91
C TYR A 125 -6.53 3.51 -10.84
N GLN A 126 -7.76 3.81 -10.40
CA GLN A 126 -8.26 5.19 -10.25
C GLN A 126 -7.43 5.99 -9.24
N LEU A 127 -7.12 5.40 -8.09
CA LEU A 127 -6.30 6.05 -7.06
C LEU A 127 -4.89 6.34 -7.56
N VAL A 128 -4.22 5.36 -8.18
CA VAL A 128 -2.86 5.53 -8.73
C VAL A 128 -2.85 6.55 -9.86
N SER A 129 -3.87 6.53 -10.74
CA SER A 129 -4.06 7.53 -11.81
C SER A 129 -4.12 8.95 -11.24
N ALA A 130 -4.84 9.15 -10.14
CA ALA A 130 -4.91 10.44 -9.47
C ALA A 130 -3.52 10.91 -8.99
N PHE A 131 -2.73 10.03 -8.36
CA PHE A 131 -1.37 10.38 -7.91
C PHE A 131 -0.35 10.62 -9.02
N LEU A 132 -0.60 10.09 -10.22
CA LEU A 132 0.24 10.33 -11.40
C LEU A 132 -0.23 11.52 -12.24
N SER A 133 -1.42 12.03 -11.98
CA SER A 133 -2.00 13.18 -12.67
C SER A 133 -1.18 14.45 -12.43
N ARG A 134 -1.25 15.38 -13.38
CA ARG A 134 -0.76 16.76 -13.24
C ARG A 134 -1.89 17.76 -12.97
N GLU A 135 -3.08 17.25 -12.68
CA GLU A 135 -4.28 18.04 -12.40
C GLU A 135 -4.67 17.91 -10.93
N LEU A 136 -5.50 18.85 -10.46
CA LEU A 136 -6.09 18.75 -9.13
C LEU A 136 -7.05 17.57 -9.08
N VAL A 137 -6.94 16.77 -8.04
CA VAL A 137 -7.74 15.55 -7.85
C VAL A 137 -8.67 15.69 -6.65
N SER A 138 -9.74 14.91 -6.63
CA SER A 138 -10.66 14.89 -5.50
C SER A 138 -9.97 14.37 -4.24
N CYS A 139 -10.26 15.02 -3.10
CA CYS A 139 -9.84 14.52 -1.78
C CYS A 139 -10.93 13.68 -1.10
N ASP A 140 -12.08 13.47 -1.78
CA ASP A 140 -13.11 12.55 -1.29
C ASP A 140 -12.75 11.11 -1.69
N LEU A 141 -12.52 10.26 -0.69
CA LEU A 141 -12.14 8.87 -0.89
C LEU A 141 -13.25 8.02 -1.53
N ASN A 142 -14.50 8.48 -1.48
CA ASN A 142 -15.62 7.79 -2.11
C ASN A 142 -15.50 7.80 -3.64
N ASP A 143 -14.88 8.83 -4.21
CA ASP A 143 -14.65 8.95 -5.66
C ASP A 143 -13.72 7.83 -6.18
N TYR A 144 -12.94 7.20 -5.30
CA TYR A 144 -12.02 6.10 -5.65
C TYR A 144 -12.59 4.72 -5.32
N GLY A 145 -13.80 4.62 -4.78
CA GLY A 145 -14.46 3.36 -4.46
C GLY A 145 -13.75 2.51 -3.39
N LEU A 146 -12.96 3.14 -2.52
CA LEU A 146 -12.17 2.47 -1.47
C LEU A 146 -13.05 1.74 -0.45
N GLU A 147 -14.32 2.12 -0.27
CA GLU A 147 -15.28 1.44 0.61
C GLU A 147 -15.48 -0.03 0.23
N ARG A 148 -15.47 -0.32 -1.08
CA ARG A 148 -15.60 -1.71 -1.57
C ARG A 148 -14.39 -2.55 -1.26
N PHE A 149 -13.23 -1.93 -1.15
CA PHE A 149 -11.97 -2.61 -0.86
C PHE A 149 -11.89 -3.04 0.61
N GLU A 150 -12.46 -2.25 1.53
CA GLU A 150 -12.51 -2.55 2.98
C GLU A 150 -13.27 -3.84 3.29
N LEU A 151 -14.26 -4.22 2.46
CA LEU A 151 -15.09 -5.40 2.67
C LEU A 151 -14.36 -6.73 2.42
N TYR A 152 -13.25 -6.72 1.67
CA TYR A 152 -12.60 -7.95 1.19
C TYR A 152 -11.25 -8.24 1.85
N THR A 153 -10.71 -7.33 2.66
CA THR A 153 -9.36 -7.47 3.21
C THR A 153 -9.34 -7.38 4.73
N GLU A 154 -8.51 -8.24 5.34
CA GLU A 154 -8.39 -8.29 6.80
C GLU A 154 -7.75 -7.03 7.39
N LYS A 155 -8.22 -6.70 8.59
CA LYS A 155 -7.89 -5.49 9.36
C LYS A 155 -6.39 -5.14 9.45
N TYR A 156 -5.49 -6.13 9.38
CA TYR A 156 -4.05 -5.93 9.58
C TYR A 156 -3.26 -5.74 8.28
N LEU A 157 -3.86 -6.01 7.13
CA LEU A 157 -3.15 -6.06 5.86
C LEU A 157 -3.70 -5.08 4.83
N ASN A 158 -4.61 -4.18 5.22
CA ASN A 158 -5.29 -3.31 4.28
C ASN A 158 -4.79 -1.87 4.38
N PHE A 159 -4.30 -1.33 3.26
CA PHE A 159 -3.94 0.08 3.16
C PHE A 159 -5.16 1.00 3.34
N ALA A 160 -6.35 0.56 2.97
CA ALA A 160 -7.58 1.34 3.10
C ALA A 160 -7.96 1.68 4.55
N ASN A 161 -7.38 0.97 5.54
CA ASN A 161 -7.51 1.34 6.95
C ASN A 161 -6.83 2.68 7.29
N HIS A 162 -5.99 3.22 6.40
CA HIS A 162 -5.29 4.50 6.54
C HIS A 162 -5.99 5.64 5.79
N ARG A 163 -7.34 5.69 5.84
CA ARG A 163 -8.16 6.68 5.08
C ARG A 163 -7.70 8.11 5.27
N GLU A 164 -7.44 8.54 6.49
CA GLU A 164 -6.97 9.88 6.78
C GLU A 164 -5.60 10.14 6.16
N THR A 165 -4.70 9.18 6.22
CA THR A 165 -3.38 9.28 5.59
C THR A 165 -3.50 9.38 4.07
N ILE A 166 -4.37 8.57 3.44
CA ILE A 166 -4.63 8.65 1.99
C ILE A 166 -5.15 10.04 1.61
N ARG A 167 -6.13 10.56 2.37
CA ARG A 167 -6.66 11.91 2.16
C ARG A 167 -5.56 12.97 2.27
N ASN A 168 -4.72 12.88 3.28
CA ASN A 168 -3.60 13.79 3.45
C ASN A 168 -2.59 13.71 2.29
N MET A 169 -2.35 12.52 1.73
CA MET A 169 -1.49 12.36 0.55
C MET A 169 -2.13 13.01 -0.69
N LEU A 170 -3.45 12.89 -0.89
CA LEU A 170 -4.16 13.58 -1.99
C LEU A 170 -4.10 15.10 -1.83
N ILE A 171 -4.23 15.61 -0.62
CA ILE A 171 -4.05 17.04 -0.33
C ILE A 171 -2.62 17.49 -0.66
N GLN A 172 -1.60 16.73 -0.23
CA GLN A 172 -0.20 17.01 -0.55
C GLN A 172 0.07 16.99 -2.05
N HIS A 173 -0.53 16.03 -2.77
CA HIS A 173 -0.47 15.97 -4.24
C HIS A 173 -1.05 17.26 -4.85
N ASN A 174 -2.24 17.69 -4.43
CA ASN A 174 -2.87 18.91 -4.93
C ASN A 174 -2.03 20.16 -4.61
N ILE A 175 -1.45 20.27 -3.42
CA ILE A 175 -0.54 21.36 -3.06
C ILE A 175 0.68 21.37 -3.98
N LYS A 176 1.24 20.22 -4.28
CA LYS A 176 2.37 20.10 -5.21
C LYS A 176 1.98 20.58 -6.62
N VAL A 177 0.85 20.11 -7.15
CA VAL A 177 0.34 20.56 -8.47
C VAL A 177 0.13 22.07 -8.48
N MET A 178 -0.47 22.64 -7.44
CA MET A 178 -0.63 24.10 -7.32
C MET A 178 0.71 24.83 -7.28
N SER A 179 1.72 24.29 -6.59
CA SER A 179 3.05 24.90 -6.50
C SER A 179 3.78 24.97 -7.86
N GLU A 180 3.45 24.07 -8.78
CA GLU A 180 3.99 24.07 -10.13
C GLU A 180 3.31 25.13 -11.05
N CYS A 181 2.06 25.52 -10.71
CA CYS A 181 1.24 26.43 -11.52
C CYS A 181 1.21 27.87 -11.00
N TYR A 182 1.41 28.10 -9.72
CA TYR A 182 1.21 29.40 -9.08
C TYR A 182 2.42 29.84 -8.27
N GLU A 183 2.88 31.06 -8.48
CA GLU A 183 3.93 31.66 -7.64
C GLU A 183 3.42 32.09 -6.26
N ARG A 184 2.16 32.49 -6.16
CA ARG A 184 1.50 32.93 -4.90
C ARG A 184 0.04 32.55 -4.89
N LEU A 185 -0.41 31.96 -3.79
CA LEU A 185 -1.80 31.67 -3.49
C LEU A 185 -2.15 32.12 -2.08
N SER A 186 -3.37 32.63 -1.88
CA SER A 186 -3.89 32.87 -0.54
C SER A 186 -4.43 31.57 0.06
N MET A 187 -4.36 31.43 1.39
CA MET A 187 -4.89 30.27 2.10
C MET A 187 -6.37 29.98 1.78
N PRO A 188 -7.28 30.98 1.76
CA PRO A 188 -8.67 30.73 1.38
C PRO A 188 -8.82 30.19 -0.06
N ARG A 189 -7.92 30.60 -0.98
CA ARG A 189 -7.94 30.08 -2.36
C ARG A 189 -7.46 28.64 -2.44
N ILE A 190 -6.45 28.29 -1.64
CA ILE A 190 -5.97 26.90 -1.53
C ILE A 190 -7.11 26.02 -1.00
N GLY A 191 -7.74 26.38 0.13
CA GLY A 191 -8.87 25.64 0.69
C GLY A 191 -10.01 25.40 -0.31
N ASN A 192 -10.37 26.43 -1.09
CA ASN A 192 -11.39 26.31 -2.11
C ASN A 192 -10.99 25.36 -3.26
N LEU A 193 -9.71 25.36 -3.65
CA LEU A 193 -9.21 24.51 -4.75
C LEU A 193 -9.13 23.04 -4.37
N ILE A 194 -8.82 22.74 -3.11
CA ILE A 194 -8.75 21.36 -2.60
C ILE A 194 -10.03 20.89 -1.91
N SER A 195 -11.07 21.75 -1.90
CA SER A 195 -12.38 21.49 -1.27
C SER A 195 -12.28 21.06 0.22
N VAL A 196 -11.29 21.61 0.93
CA VAL A 196 -11.12 21.40 2.37
C VAL A 196 -11.76 22.56 3.12
N PRO A 197 -12.54 22.34 4.21
CA PRO A 197 -13.05 23.40 5.06
C PRO A 197 -11.91 24.31 5.55
N GLN A 198 -12.20 25.64 5.63
CA GLN A 198 -11.20 26.64 6.04
C GLN A 198 -10.60 26.39 7.44
N GLU A 199 -11.30 25.61 8.27
CA GLU A 199 -10.85 25.24 9.62
C GLU A 199 -9.72 24.21 9.62
N ASP A 200 -9.56 23.47 8.52
CA ASP A 200 -8.56 22.40 8.34
C ASP A 200 -7.41 22.80 7.38
N ALA A 201 -7.45 24.02 6.81
CA ALA A 201 -6.46 24.55 5.89
C ALA A 201 -5.50 25.51 6.64
#